data_5b98ce3864b2da0293fe4cac557f869b
#
_entry.id   5b98ce3864b2da0293fe4cac557f869b
#
_cell.length_a   1.000
_cell.length_b   1.000
_cell.length_c   1.000
_cell.angle_alpha   90.00
_cell.angle_beta   90.00
_cell.angle_gamma   90.00
#
_symmetry.space_group_name_H-M   'P 1'
#
loop_
_entity.id
_entity.type
_entity.pdbx_description
1 polymer ?
#
loop_
_entity_poly.entity_id
_entity_poly.type
_entity_poly.pdbx_seq_one_letter_code
_entity_poly.pdbx_strand_id
1 'polypeptide(L)'
;MLLGCVDLDPGEAPLPRGDPQRFALEIQPLLGARCADVGCHGNPTRPFSVYAPRRYRLDPAATFLDQPLTSEELRRNLIQTTAQLAGLDRAETSALLRKPLAPATGGSDHVGGSQFLDPSDADYQQLRLWAQSCLPAEPVQ
;
A
#
# COMPACT_ATOMS: atom_id res chain seq x y z
N MET A 1 -8.53 41.51 11.00
CA MET A 1 -8.07 40.48 10.04
C MET A 1 -8.84 39.19 10.33
N LEU A 2 -9.91 38.94 9.59
CA LEU A 2 -10.72 37.73 9.78
C LEU A 2 -10.06 36.60 8.96
N LEU A 3 -9.50 35.61 9.67
CA LEU A 3 -9.12 34.34 9.05
C LEU A 3 -10.42 33.63 8.67
N GLY A 4 -10.75 33.63 7.38
CA GLY A 4 -11.80 32.80 6.85
C GLY A 4 -11.41 31.35 7.02
N CYS A 5 -12.21 30.59 7.77
CA CYS A 5 -12.22 29.14 7.67
C CYS A 5 -12.55 28.80 6.23
N VAL A 6 -11.69 28.06 5.56
CA VAL A 6 -12.03 27.44 4.27
C VAL A 6 -13.08 26.37 4.59
N ASP A 7 -14.32 26.59 4.17
CA ASP A 7 -15.32 25.55 4.15
C ASP A 7 -14.80 24.44 3.25
N LEU A 8 -14.49 23.29 3.83
CA LEU A 8 -14.17 22.10 3.08
C LEU A 8 -15.44 21.72 2.28
N ASP A 9 -15.30 21.65 0.98
CA ASP A 9 -16.38 21.32 0.05
C ASP A 9 -17.02 19.99 0.48
N PRO A 10 -18.34 19.94 0.74
CA PRO A 10 -19.03 18.69 1.12
C PRO A 10 -19.03 17.61 0.04
N GLY A 11 -18.35 17.82 -1.07
CA GLY A 11 -18.16 16.88 -2.17
C GLY A 11 -16.83 16.13 -2.19
N GLU A 12 -15.96 16.25 -1.17
CA GLU A 12 -14.71 15.50 -1.16
C GLU A 12 -14.97 14.00 -0.93
N ALA A 13 -14.52 13.18 -1.90
CA ALA A 13 -14.69 11.73 -1.84
C ALA A 13 -14.06 11.16 -0.55
N PRO A 14 -14.74 10.24 0.16
CA PRO A 14 -14.19 9.66 1.38
C PRO A 14 -12.87 8.95 1.10
N LEU A 15 -11.90 9.10 2.02
CA LEU A 15 -10.58 8.49 1.90
C LEU A 15 -10.67 6.96 2.01
N PRO A 16 -9.83 6.21 1.26
CA PRO A 16 -9.72 4.76 1.39
C PRO A 16 -9.38 4.34 2.82
N ARG A 17 -10.01 3.29 3.31
CA ARG A 17 -9.79 2.76 4.67
C ARG A 17 -9.57 1.26 4.64
N GLY A 18 -8.38 0.81 5.03
CA GLY A 18 -8.08 -0.60 5.20
C GLY A 18 -8.36 -1.08 6.62
N ASP A 19 -8.87 -2.30 6.77
CA ASP A 19 -8.97 -2.96 8.08
C ASP A 19 -7.56 -3.27 8.61
N PRO A 20 -7.19 -2.75 9.83
CA PRO A 20 -5.83 -2.91 10.34
C PRO A 20 -5.46 -4.35 10.67
N GLN A 21 -6.40 -5.16 11.14
CA GLN A 21 -6.14 -6.56 11.49
C GLN A 21 -5.93 -7.38 10.23
N ARG A 22 -6.80 -7.25 9.25
CA ARG A 22 -6.66 -7.92 7.96
C ARG A 22 -5.38 -7.50 7.26
N PHE A 23 -5.04 -6.21 7.28
CA PHE A 23 -3.76 -5.71 6.74
C PHE A 23 -2.58 -6.41 7.41
N ALA A 24 -2.52 -6.44 8.74
CA ALA A 24 -1.40 -7.01 9.48
C ALA A 24 -1.21 -8.51 9.22
N LEU A 25 -2.32 -9.25 9.07
CA LEU A 25 -2.28 -10.71 8.91
C LEU A 25 -2.10 -11.17 7.46
N GLU A 26 -2.66 -10.44 6.49
CA GLU A 26 -2.71 -10.89 5.10
C GLU A 26 -1.80 -10.07 4.18
N ILE A 27 -1.78 -8.76 4.32
CA ILE A 27 -1.13 -7.87 3.36
C ILE A 27 0.29 -7.50 3.77
N GLN A 28 0.52 -7.25 5.05
CA GLN A 28 1.85 -6.92 5.54
C GLN A 28 2.89 -8.03 5.25
N PRO A 29 2.62 -9.33 5.46
CA PRO A 29 3.55 -10.40 5.07
C PRO A 29 3.84 -10.41 3.57
N LEU A 30 2.83 -10.19 2.73
CA LEU A 30 2.97 -10.11 1.28
C LEU A 30 3.86 -8.93 0.88
N LEU A 31 3.60 -7.73 1.40
CA LEU A 31 4.43 -6.55 1.14
C LEU A 31 5.87 -6.76 1.63
N GLY A 32 6.04 -7.39 2.77
CA GLY A 32 7.35 -7.75 3.31
C GLY A 32 8.13 -8.67 2.37
N ALA A 33 7.49 -9.69 1.83
CA ALA A 33 8.11 -10.68 0.96
C ALA A 33 8.40 -10.15 -0.45
N ARG A 34 7.45 -9.43 -1.05
CA ARG A 34 7.51 -9.02 -2.46
C ARG A 34 8.05 -7.61 -2.69
N CYS A 35 7.91 -6.71 -1.73
CA CYS A 35 8.14 -5.28 -1.95
C CYS A 35 9.23 -4.67 -1.08
N ALA A 36 9.45 -5.18 0.14
CA ALA A 36 10.29 -4.56 1.15
C ALA A 36 11.79 -4.87 1.04
N ASP A 37 12.29 -5.26 -0.13
CA ASP A 37 13.74 -5.39 -0.33
C ASP A 37 14.43 -4.03 -0.21
N VAL A 38 15.68 -4.01 0.27
CA VAL A 38 16.47 -2.79 0.50
C VAL A 38 16.70 -1.99 -0.79
N GLY A 39 16.81 -2.67 -1.93
CA GLY A 39 16.91 -2.05 -3.24
C GLY A 39 15.58 -1.51 -3.79
N CYS A 40 14.47 -1.89 -3.17
CA CYS A 40 13.10 -1.58 -3.57
C CYS A 40 12.43 -0.65 -2.54
N HIS A 41 11.35 -1.11 -1.90
CA HIS A 41 10.56 -0.31 -0.96
C HIS A 41 11.01 -0.47 0.51
N GLY A 42 11.98 -1.31 0.82
CA GLY A 42 12.64 -1.38 2.13
C GLY A 42 13.69 -0.29 2.34
N ASN A 43 13.44 0.91 1.81
CA ASN A 43 14.37 2.02 1.79
C ASN A 43 13.62 3.33 2.11
N PRO A 44 14.07 4.11 3.13
CA PRO A 44 13.40 5.33 3.56
C PRO A 44 13.41 6.46 2.50
N THR A 45 14.29 6.37 1.50
CA THR A 45 14.37 7.39 0.43
C THR A 45 13.31 7.19 -0.66
N ARG A 46 12.56 6.11 -0.62
CA ARG A 46 11.46 5.86 -1.57
C ARG A 46 10.17 6.55 -1.11
N PRO A 47 9.42 7.17 -2.02
CA PRO A 47 8.11 7.79 -1.68
C PRO A 47 7.12 6.79 -1.07
N PHE A 48 7.13 5.55 -1.56
CA PHE A 48 6.44 4.42 -0.94
C PHE A 48 7.51 3.52 -0.31
N SER A 49 7.54 3.43 1.02
CA SER A 49 8.49 2.61 1.76
C SER A 49 7.74 1.65 2.69
N VAL A 50 8.30 0.46 2.91
CA VAL A 50 7.65 -0.63 3.66
C VAL A 50 8.58 -1.12 4.75
N TYR A 51 8.15 -1.02 6.01
CA TYR A 51 8.81 -1.68 7.13
C TYR A 51 8.59 -3.19 7.06
N ALA A 52 9.63 -3.98 7.31
CA ALA A 52 9.53 -5.43 7.37
C ALA A 52 10.57 -6.03 8.33
N PRO A 53 10.29 -7.17 8.99
CA PRO A 53 11.28 -7.89 9.80
C PRO A 53 12.54 -8.19 9.00
N ARG A 54 13.69 -8.12 9.66
CA ARG A 54 15.04 -8.31 9.06
C ARG A 54 15.40 -7.29 7.95
N ARG A 55 14.60 -6.27 7.74
CA ARG A 55 14.76 -5.26 6.69
C ARG A 55 14.62 -3.86 7.29
N TYR A 56 14.07 -2.94 6.53
CA TYR A 56 13.85 -1.57 7.00
C TYR A 56 12.93 -1.53 8.23
N ARG A 57 13.37 -0.85 9.27
CA ARG A 57 12.67 -0.69 10.54
C ARG A 57 12.66 0.77 10.96
N LEU A 58 11.65 1.15 11.75
CA LEU A 58 11.58 2.49 12.34
C LEU A 58 12.74 2.74 13.31
N ASP A 59 13.05 1.73 14.14
CA ASP A 59 14.27 1.72 14.96
C ASP A 59 15.41 1.08 14.16
N PRO A 60 16.46 1.85 13.80
CA PRO A 60 17.60 1.31 13.07
C PRO A 60 18.29 0.12 13.76
N ALA A 61 18.24 0.05 15.09
CA ALA A 61 18.82 -1.05 15.86
C ALA A 61 18.10 -2.39 15.61
N ALA A 62 16.86 -2.36 15.15
CA ALA A 62 16.08 -3.55 14.83
C ALA A 62 16.21 -4.01 13.37
N THR A 63 16.95 -3.30 12.51
CA THR A 63 17.00 -3.52 11.05
C THR A 63 17.36 -4.95 10.64
N PHE A 64 18.24 -5.63 11.36
CA PHE A 64 18.64 -6.98 11.02
C PHE A 64 18.00 -8.05 11.92
N LEU A 65 17.13 -7.64 12.83
CA LEU A 65 16.52 -8.55 13.79
C LEU A 65 15.21 -9.12 13.22
N ASP A 66 15.02 -10.42 13.47
CA ASP A 66 13.79 -11.13 13.16
C ASP A 66 12.76 -10.88 14.28
N GLN A 67 12.30 -9.65 14.38
CA GLN A 67 11.31 -9.22 15.35
C GLN A 67 10.03 -8.77 14.64
N PRO A 68 8.87 -9.05 15.21
CA PRO A 68 7.61 -8.54 14.69
C PRO A 68 7.64 -7.01 14.52
N LEU A 69 6.89 -6.51 13.57
CA LEU A 69 6.70 -5.07 13.43
C LEU A 69 5.97 -4.51 14.65
N THR A 70 6.35 -3.30 15.02
CA THR A 70 5.62 -2.53 16.03
C THR A 70 4.27 -2.07 15.50
N SER A 71 3.33 -1.73 16.39
CA SER A 71 2.03 -1.18 16.01
C SER A 71 2.18 0.10 15.17
N GLU A 72 3.21 0.92 15.44
CA GLU A 72 3.48 2.13 14.69
C GLU A 72 3.98 1.83 13.27
N GLU A 73 4.87 0.85 13.10
CA GLU A 73 5.32 0.42 11.77
C GLU A 73 4.17 -0.14 10.94
N LEU A 74 3.32 -1.00 11.55
CA LEU A 74 2.12 -1.52 10.90
C LEU A 74 1.15 -0.41 10.49
N ARG A 75 0.91 0.55 11.38
CA ARG A 75 0.05 1.70 11.09
C ARG A 75 0.59 2.55 9.94
N ARG A 76 1.89 2.83 9.91
CA ARG A 76 2.53 3.59 8.82
C ARG A 76 2.45 2.85 7.50
N ASN A 77 2.74 1.55 7.49
CA ASN A 77 2.61 0.74 6.29
C ASN A 77 1.17 0.73 5.76
N LEU A 78 0.18 0.57 6.65
CA LEU A 78 -1.24 0.63 6.27
C LEU A 78 -1.60 1.98 5.62
N ILE A 79 -1.23 3.09 6.27
CA ILE A 79 -1.51 4.44 5.76
C ILE A 79 -0.86 4.67 4.40
N GLN A 80 0.41 4.33 4.24
CA GLN A 80 1.10 4.51 2.96
C GLN A 80 0.51 3.64 1.84
N THR A 81 0.09 2.43 2.18
CA THR A 81 -0.50 1.50 1.21
C THR A 81 -1.90 1.96 0.78
N THR A 82 -2.75 2.37 1.73
CA THR A 82 -4.08 2.92 1.41
C THR A 82 -4.01 4.26 0.68
N ALA A 83 -2.99 5.08 0.94
CA ALA A 83 -2.79 6.33 0.22
C ALA A 83 -2.60 6.14 -1.30
N GLN A 84 -2.11 4.97 -1.74
CA GLN A 84 -2.00 4.64 -3.16
C GLN A 84 -3.36 4.46 -3.85
N LEU A 85 -4.44 4.39 -3.09
CA LEU A 85 -5.81 4.20 -3.56
C LEU A 85 -6.64 5.49 -3.54
N ALA A 86 -6.08 6.59 -3.04
CA ALA A 86 -6.81 7.85 -2.87
C ALA A 86 -7.32 8.41 -4.20
N GLY A 87 -8.59 8.80 -4.23
CA GLY A 87 -9.23 9.38 -5.41
C GLY A 87 -9.52 8.38 -6.54
N LEU A 88 -9.46 7.07 -6.27
CA LEU A 88 -9.74 6.03 -7.25
C LEU A 88 -11.07 5.33 -6.97
N ASP A 89 -11.77 4.96 -8.04
CA ASP A 89 -13.00 4.17 -7.99
C ASP A 89 -12.71 2.66 -8.11
N ARG A 90 -11.57 2.32 -8.70
CA ARG A 90 -11.15 0.92 -8.96
C ARG A 90 -9.72 0.70 -8.51
N ALA A 91 -9.51 -0.32 -7.69
CA ALA A 91 -8.19 -0.65 -7.17
C ALA A 91 -7.16 -0.98 -8.26
N GLU A 92 -7.59 -1.62 -9.35
CA GLU A 92 -6.74 -2.03 -10.47
C GLU A 92 -6.08 -0.86 -11.20
N THR A 93 -6.61 0.35 -11.08
CA THR A 93 -6.01 1.55 -11.67
C THR A 93 -4.92 2.17 -10.82
N SER A 94 -4.76 1.70 -9.57
CA SER A 94 -3.78 2.21 -8.63
C SER A 94 -2.33 1.87 -9.01
N ALA A 95 -1.41 2.72 -8.59
CA ALA A 95 0.02 2.42 -8.68
C ALA A 95 0.40 1.16 -7.87
N LEU A 96 -0.32 0.89 -6.77
CA LEU A 96 -0.14 -0.28 -5.91
C LEU A 96 -0.28 -1.60 -6.69
N LEU A 97 -1.21 -1.67 -7.64
CA LEU A 97 -1.48 -2.88 -8.43
C LEU A 97 -0.85 -2.84 -9.81
N ARG A 98 -0.79 -1.68 -10.47
CA ARG A 98 -0.24 -1.59 -11.83
C ARG A 98 1.28 -1.68 -11.88
N LYS A 99 1.97 -1.04 -10.92
CA LYS A 99 3.44 -1.01 -10.91
C LYS A 99 4.08 -2.39 -10.74
N PRO A 100 3.64 -3.23 -9.79
CA PRO A 100 4.24 -4.55 -9.62
C PRO A 100 3.80 -5.60 -10.66
N LEU A 101 2.73 -5.34 -11.43
CA LEU A 101 2.24 -6.25 -12.48
C LEU A 101 3.02 -6.05 -13.79
N ALA A 102 3.29 -7.15 -14.49
CA ALA A 102 4.00 -7.10 -15.77
C ALA A 102 3.22 -6.27 -16.82
N PRO A 103 3.91 -5.40 -17.61
CA PRO A 103 3.27 -4.58 -18.63
C PRO A 103 2.49 -5.39 -19.67
N ALA A 104 2.99 -6.58 -20.03
CA ALA A 104 2.34 -7.48 -20.99
C ALA A 104 0.97 -8.00 -20.53
N THR A 105 0.68 -7.94 -19.22
CA THR A 105 -0.57 -8.43 -18.63
C THR A 105 -1.42 -7.32 -17.99
N GLY A 106 -1.17 -6.06 -18.38
CA GLY A 106 -1.97 -4.91 -17.95
C GLY A 106 -1.32 -4.04 -16.87
N GLY A 107 -0.10 -4.35 -16.50
CA GLY A 107 0.70 -3.54 -15.57
C GLY A 107 1.34 -2.32 -16.22
N SER A 108 2.32 -1.75 -15.56
CA SER A 108 3.12 -0.63 -16.06
C SER A 108 4.60 -0.82 -15.71
N ASP A 109 5.47 -0.08 -16.41
CA ASP A 109 6.90 -0.11 -16.14
C ASP A 109 7.19 0.23 -14.68
N HIS A 110 8.09 -0.56 -14.09
CA HIS A 110 8.49 -0.46 -12.70
C HIS A 110 10.00 -0.67 -12.57
N VAL A 111 10.68 0.30 -12.00
CA VAL A 111 12.12 0.16 -11.69
C VAL A 111 12.29 -0.97 -10.68
N GLY A 112 13.10 -1.98 -11.03
CA GLY A 112 13.24 -3.21 -10.24
C GLY A 112 12.46 -4.40 -10.81
N GLY A 113 11.70 -4.20 -11.90
CA GLY A 113 10.97 -5.24 -12.60
C GLY A 113 9.62 -5.59 -12.00
N SER A 114 8.91 -6.49 -12.69
CA SER A 114 7.59 -6.96 -12.27
C SER A 114 7.71 -7.96 -11.13
N GLN A 115 6.88 -7.78 -10.09
CA GLN A 115 6.78 -8.74 -8.99
C GLN A 115 5.74 -9.83 -9.27
N PHE A 116 4.77 -9.50 -10.12
CA PHE A 116 3.72 -10.41 -10.57
C PHE A 116 3.75 -10.47 -12.10
N LEU A 117 3.93 -11.66 -12.64
CA LEU A 117 3.97 -11.88 -14.10
C LEU A 117 2.58 -11.97 -14.71
N ASP A 118 1.62 -12.41 -13.91
CA ASP A 118 0.26 -12.67 -14.34
C ASP A 118 -0.75 -12.23 -13.25
N PRO A 119 -1.89 -11.62 -13.62
CA PRO A 119 -2.90 -11.22 -12.65
C PRO A 119 -3.58 -12.38 -11.92
N SER A 120 -3.38 -13.65 -12.34
CA SER A 120 -3.85 -14.83 -11.61
C SER A 120 -2.94 -15.27 -10.46
N ASP A 121 -1.76 -14.63 -10.27
CA ASP A 121 -0.91 -14.87 -9.12
C ASP A 121 -1.71 -14.69 -7.81
N ALA A 122 -1.60 -15.66 -6.90
CA ALA A 122 -2.42 -15.69 -5.68
C ALA A 122 -2.16 -14.47 -4.78
N ASP A 123 -0.89 -14.04 -4.66
CA ASP A 123 -0.52 -12.87 -3.87
C ASP A 123 -1.06 -11.59 -4.52
N TYR A 124 -1.02 -11.50 -5.87
CA TYR A 124 -1.61 -10.38 -6.59
C TYR A 124 -3.13 -10.30 -6.37
N GLN A 125 -3.83 -11.43 -6.45
CA GLN A 125 -5.28 -11.48 -6.21
C GLN A 125 -5.62 -11.10 -4.77
N GLN A 126 -4.84 -11.55 -3.80
CA GLN A 126 -5.03 -11.19 -2.39
C GLN A 126 -4.86 -9.67 -2.19
N LEU A 127 -3.81 -9.09 -2.75
CA LEU A 127 -3.58 -7.64 -2.70
C LEU A 127 -4.71 -6.87 -3.38
N ARG A 128 -5.16 -7.32 -4.56
CA ARG A 128 -6.24 -6.70 -5.33
C ARG A 128 -7.57 -6.69 -4.57
N LEU A 129 -7.97 -7.83 -4.02
CA LEU A 129 -9.22 -7.96 -3.27
C LEU A 129 -9.21 -7.09 -2.00
N TRP A 130 -8.07 -7.05 -1.30
CA TRP A 130 -7.90 -6.18 -0.16
C TRP A 130 -7.97 -4.70 -0.58
N ALA A 131 -7.24 -4.30 -1.61
CA ALA A 131 -7.22 -2.93 -2.11
C ALA A 131 -8.62 -2.46 -2.51
N GLN A 132 -9.40 -3.30 -3.21
CA GLN A 132 -10.78 -3.00 -3.58
C GLN A 132 -11.68 -2.81 -2.34
N SER A 133 -11.46 -3.61 -1.29
CA SER A 133 -12.22 -3.48 -0.04
C SER A 133 -11.91 -2.20 0.75
N CYS A 134 -10.81 -1.52 0.45
CA CYS A 134 -10.44 -0.26 1.07
C CYS A 134 -11.14 0.95 0.43
N LEU A 135 -11.62 0.81 -0.80
CA LEU A 135 -12.30 1.91 -1.51
C LEU A 135 -13.68 2.17 -0.89
N PRO A 136 -14.13 3.43 -0.90
CA PRO A 136 -15.48 3.75 -0.48
C PRO A 136 -16.50 2.95 -1.29
N ALA A 137 -17.55 2.47 -0.63
CA ALA A 137 -18.67 1.88 -1.35
C ALA A 137 -19.33 2.95 -2.25
N GLU A 138 -19.66 2.57 -3.48
CA GLU A 138 -20.42 3.47 -4.34
C GLU A 138 -21.72 3.91 -3.62
N PRO A 139 -22.08 5.20 -3.69
CA PRO A 139 -23.36 5.63 -3.15
C PRO A 139 -24.47 4.86 -3.83
N VAL A 140 -25.31 4.20 -3.03
CA VAL A 140 -26.53 3.55 -3.54
C VAL A 140 -27.40 4.64 -4.12
N GLN A 141 -27.59 4.62 -5.44
CA GLN A 141 -28.48 5.53 -6.18
C GLN A 141 -29.93 5.16 -5.93
#